data_2465e57c4d281b54f262ca8fd63289f8
#
_entry.id   2465e57c4d281b54f262ca8fd63289f8
#
_cell.length_a   1.000
_cell.length_b   1.000
_cell.length_c   1.000
_cell.angle_alpha   90.00
_cell.angle_beta   90.00
_cell.angle_gamma   90.00
#
_symmetry.space_group_name_H-M   'P 1'
#
loop_
_entity.id
_entity.type
_entity.pdbx_description
1 polymer ?
#
loop_
_entity_poly.entity_id
_entity_poly.type
_entity_poly.pdbx_seq_one_letter_code
_entity_poly.pdbx_strand_id
1 'polypeptide(L)'
;MKTLALSELRRVAERSRLVKVPAAKLPSHQRGGVGVGSYVEALERIPWRVWYVAASNGDVIRGEEVVTLAVYPDDGPGAYPSRLVQFTASGQTRRLRDCCILRANDFELRV
;
A
#
# COMPACT_ATOMS: atom_id res chain seq x y z
N MET A 1 -18.89 -1.13 12.80
CA MET A 1 -17.60 -1.01 12.12
C MET A 1 -16.50 -1.52 13.06
N LYS A 2 -15.55 -2.25 12.52
CA LYS A 2 -14.41 -2.75 13.29
C LYS A 2 -13.41 -1.62 13.52
N THR A 3 -12.68 -1.67 14.61
CA THR A 3 -11.61 -0.71 14.92
C THR A 3 -10.25 -1.39 14.83
N LEU A 4 -9.25 -0.62 14.47
CA LEU A 4 -7.86 -1.07 14.37
C LEU A 4 -6.95 0.03 14.91
N ALA A 5 -5.97 -0.33 15.73
CA ALA A 5 -4.99 0.65 16.19
C ALA A 5 -4.17 1.16 15.00
N LEU A 6 -3.86 2.46 14.98
CA LEU A 6 -3.08 3.05 13.90
C LEU A 6 -1.73 2.36 13.74
N SER A 7 -1.11 1.95 14.85
CA SER A 7 0.15 1.18 14.83
C SER A 7 0.03 -0.18 14.13
N GLU A 8 -1.19 -0.67 13.92
CA GLU A 8 -1.47 -1.95 13.25
C GLU A 8 -1.97 -1.78 11.81
N LEU A 9 -1.90 -0.57 11.26
CA LEU A 9 -2.33 -0.27 9.89
C LEU A 9 -1.67 -1.21 8.85
N ARG A 10 -0.44 -1.63 9.10
CA ARG A 10 0.30 -2.58 8.25
C ARG A 10 -0.48 -3.86 7.96
N ARG A 11 -1.35 -4.29 8.88
CA ARG A 11 -2.14 -5.52 8.73
C ARG A 11 -3.15 -5.42 7.58
N VAL A 12 -3.45 -4.22 7.14
CA VAL A 12 -4.30 -3.96 5.98
C VAL A 12 -3.47 -3.43 4.80
N ALA A 13 -2.61 -2.44 5.06
CA ALA A 13 -1.93 -1.69 4.02
C ALA A 13 -0.71 -2.41 3.42
N GLU A 14 -0.16 -3.40 4.11
CA GLU A 14 1.04 -4.12 3.66
C GLU A 14 0.79 -5.59 3.37
N ARG A 15 -0.46 -5.98 3.17
CA ARG A 15 -0.79 -7.35 2.81
C ARG A 15 -0.27 -7.67 1.42
N SER A 16 0.22 -8.89 1.27
CA SER A 16 0.74 -9.39 -0.01
C SER A 16 0.27 -10.83 -0.23
N ARG A 17 0.29 -11.24 -1.48
CA ARG A 17 0.00 -12.63 -1.86
C ARG A 17 1.03 -13.11 -2.87
N LEU A 18 1.26 -14.42 -2.90
CA LEU A 18 2.07 -15.04 -3.94
C LEU A 18 1.24 -15.18 -5.20
N VAL A 19 1.80 -14.78 -6.33
CA VAL A 19 1.21 -14.93 -7.65
C VAL A 19 2.23 -15.56 -8.58
N LYS A 20 1.74 -16.24 -9.61
CA LYS A 20 2.60 -16.77 -10.68
C LYS A 20 2.65 -15.74 -11.80
N VAL A 21 3.86 -15.27 -12.10
CA VAL A 21 4.10 -14.29 -13.14
C VAL A 21 4.91 -14.95 -14.25
N PRO A 22 4.53 -14.80 -15.55
CA PRO A 22 5.33 -15.29 -16.64
C PRO A 22 6.75 -14.71 -16.57
N ALA A 23 7.78 -15.56 -16.70
CA ALA A 23 9.16 -15.10 -16.63
C ALA A 23 9.48 -14.04 -17.68
N ALA A 24 8.82 -14.09 -18.85
CA ALA A 24 8.98 -13.10 -19.92
C ALA A 24 8.59 -11.67 -19.52
N LYS A 25 7.74 -11.51 -18.49
CA LYS A 25 7.31 -10.18 -18.00
C LYS A 25 8.24 -9.62 -16.93
N LEU A 26 9.20 -10.41 -16.47
CA LEU A 26 10.16 -9.95 -15.46
C LEU A 26 11.42 -9.41 -16.11
N PRO A 27 12.09 -8.40 -15.49
CA PRO A 27 13.44 -8.01 -15.89
C PRO A 27 14.38 -9.22 -15.85
N SER A 28 15.38 -9.24 -16.73
CA SER A 28 16.30 -10.39 -16.86
C SER A 28 17.00 -10.74 -15.53
N HIS A 29 17.30 -9.74 -14.69
CA HIS A 29 17.95 -9.97 -13.39
C HIS A 29 17.02 -10.66 -12.36
N GLN A 30 15.70 -10.64 -12.58
CA GLN A 30 14.72 -11.27 -11.70
C GLN A 30 14.29 -12.66 -12.20
N ARG A 31 14.72 -13.06 -13.38
CA ARG A 31 14.34 -14.35 -13.95
C ARG A 31 15.04 -15.55 -13.32
N GLY A 32 16.19 -15.32 -12.69
CA GLY A 32 16.92 -16.37 -11.96
C GLY A 32 17.34 -17.56 -12.84
N GLY A 33 17.59 -17.37 -14.14
CA GLY A 33 17.94 -18.45 -15.04
C GLY A 33 16.75 -19.27 -15.56
N VAL A 34 15.53 -18.85 -15.25
CA VAL A 34 14.28 -19.52 -15.69
C VAL A 34 14.03 -19.23 -17.17
N GLY A 35 13.60 -20.25 -17.93
CA GLY A 35 13.26 -20.10 -19.35
C GLY A 35 12.07 -19.17 -19.59
N VAL A 36 12.01 -18.58 -20.81
CA VAL A 36 10.99 -17.58 -21.17
C VAL A 36 9.55 -18.10 -21.06
N GLY A 37 9.31 -19.39 -21.27
CA GLY A 37 7.98 -20.00 -21.16
C GLY A 37 7.58 -20.40 -19.76
N SER A 38 8.42 -20.19 -18.77
CA SER A 38 8.18 -20.60 -17.38
C SER A 38 7.52 -19.49 -16.56
N TYR A 39 6.96 -19.89 -15.42
CA TYR A 39 6.37 -18.99 -14.45
C TYR A 39 7.28 -18.88 -13.23
N VAL A 40 7.31 -17.68 -12.65
CA VAL A 40 8.07 -17.40 -11.42
C VAL A 40 7.08 -16.93 -10.36
N GLU A 41 7.25 -17.40 -9.13
CA GLU A 41 6.48 -16.89 -8.01
C GLU A 41 6.98 -15.50 -7.62
N ALA A 42 6.06 -14.56 -7.46
CA ALA A 42 6.35 -13.20 -7.04
C ALA A 42 5.35 -12.77 -5.98
N LEU A 43 5.77 -11.82 -5.13
CA LEU A 43 4.86 -11.19 -4.18
C LEU A 43 4.15 -10.03 -4.85
N GLU A 44 2.82 -9.99 -4.70
CA GLU A 44 1.98 -8.90 -5.16
C GLU A 44 1.29 -8.26 -3.97
N ARG A 45 1.36 -6.94 -3.88
CA ARG A 45 0.63 -6.20 -2.85
C ARG A 45 -0.86 -6.31 -3.10
N ILE A 46 -1.63 -6.56 -2.04
CA ILE A 46 -3.09 -6.61 -2.12
C ILE A 46 -3.63 -5.18 -2.02
N PRO A 47 -4.45 -4.73 -2.99
CA PRO A 47 -5.09 -3.42 -2.92
C PRO A 47 -5.96 -3.29 -1.66
N TRP A 48 -6.09 -2.06 -1.17
CA TRP A 48 -6.93 -1.74 -0.02
C TRP A 48 -7.62 -0.39 -0.25
N ARG A 49 -8.67 -0.13 0.51
CA ARG A 49 -9.41 1.13 0.40
C ARG A 49 -9.04 2.04 1.54
N VAL A 50 -8.85 3.31 1.22
CA VAL A 50 -8.40 4.32 2.19
C VAL A 50 -9.37 5.50 2.24
N TRP A 51 -9.63 5.97 3.45
CA TRP A 51 -10.29 7.25 3.72
C TRP A 51 -9.28 8.09 4.48
N TYR A 52 -8.92 9.24 3.93
CA TYR A 52 -7.87 10.07 4.51
C TYR A 52 -8.16 11.56 4.34
N VAL A 53 -7.49 12.38 5.13
CA VAL A 53 -7.54 13.83 5.03
C VAL A 53 -6.38 14.30 4.15
N ALA A 54 -6.69 15.01 3.06
CA ALA A 54 -5.67 15.57 2.19
C ALA A 54 -4.93 16.71 2.89
N ALA A 55 -3.59 16.62 2.98
CA ALA A 55 -2.80 17.58 3.72
C ALA A 55 -2.82 18.98 3.10
N SER A 56 -3.06 19.08 1.80
CA SER A 56 -3.02 20.36 1.08
C SER A 56 -4.22 21.28 1.37
N ASN A 57 -5.41 20.71 1.61
CA ASN A 57 -6.64 21.50 1.73
C ASN A 57 -7.60 21.01 2.83
N GLY A 58 -7.26 19.92 3.53
CA GLY A 58 -8.11 19.35 4.57
C GLY A 58 -9.32 18.58 4.06
N ASP A 59 -9.46 18.37 2.74
CA ASP A 59 -10.56 17.59 2.19
C ASP A 59 -10.46 16.12 2.58
N VAL A 60 -11.60 15.50 2.83
CA VAL A 60 -11.67 14.06 3.10
C VAL A 60 -11.84 13.32 1.79
N ILE A 61 -10.89 12.47 1.47
CA ILE A 61 -10.94 11.57 0.31
C ILE A 61 -11.48 10.25 0.80
N ARG A 62 -12.51 9.73 0.12
CA ARG A 62 -13.30 8.61 0.62
C ARG A 62 -13.24 7.40 -0.30
N GLY A 63 -12.83 6.27 0.27
CA GLY A 63 -12.96 4.96 -0.36
C GLY A 63 -12.16 4.76 -1.64
N GLU A 64 -11.04 5.43 -1.78
CA GLU A 64 -10.16 5.22 -2.93
C GLU A 64 -9.39 3.92 -2.79
N GLU A 65 -9.36 3.14 -3.86
CA GLU A 65 -8.55 1.93 -3.90
C GLU A 65 -7.10 2.29 -4.21
N VAL A 66 -6.20 1.76 -3.39
CA VAL A 66 -4.76 2.02 -3.51
C VAL A 66 -3.96 0.76 -3.31
N VAL A 67 -2.71 0.79 -3.78
CA VAL A 67 -1.70 -0.23 -3.51
C VAL A 67 -0.52 0.45 -2.83
N THR A 68 -0.03 -0.13 -1.75
CA THR A 68 1.15 0.39 -1.05
C THR A 68 2.41 0.03 -1.83
N LEU A 69 3.17 1.05 -2.23
CA LEU A 69 4.43 0.88 -2.96
C LEU A 69 5.64 0.88 -2.03
N ALA A 70 5.64 1.72 -1.01
CA ALA A 70 6.75 1.85 -0.08
C ALA A 70 6.24 2.32 1.29
N VAL A 71 7.01 2.01 2.32
CA VAL A 71 6.73 2.44 3.69
C VAL A 71 7.94 3.24 4.18
N TYR A 72 7.67 4.41 4.74
CA TYR A 72 8.69 5.28 5.32
C TYR A 72 8.46 5.32 6.83
N PRO A 73 9.35 4.70 7.62
CA PRO A 73 9.20 4.70 9.07
C PRO A 73 9.40 6.11 9.65
N ASP A 74 9.03 6.25 10.90
CA ASP A 74 9.24 7.47 11.65
C ASP A 74 10.74 7.74 11.80
N ASP A 75 11.21 8.90 11.34
CA ASP A 75 12.63 9.26 11.32
C ASP A 75 13.05 10.14 12.52
N GLY A 76 12.16 10.42 13.47
CA GLY A 76 12.52 11.24 14.61
C GLY A 76 11.37 11.52 15.57
N PRO A 77 11.67 12.19 16.70
CA PRO A 77 10.65 12.52 17.70
C PRO A 77 9.50 13.34 17.10
N GLY A 78 8.28 12.90 17.30
CA GLY A 78 7.10 13.57 16.79
C GLY A 78 6.80 13.36 15.32
N ALA A 79 7.65 12.65 14.58
CA ALA A 79 7.36 12.30 13.20
C ALA A 79 6.41 11.08 13.17
N TYR A 80 5.59 11.01 12.11
CA TYR A 80 4.72 9.88 11.90
C TYR A 80 5.18 9.08 10.68
N PRO A 81 5.02 7.75 10.70
CA PRO A 81 5.29 6.95 9.51
C PRO A 81 4.38 7.40 8.36
N SER A 82 4.85 7.20 7.14
CA SER A 82 4.10 7.50 5.94
C SER A 82 4.24 6.36 4.94
N ARG A 83 3.32 6.35 3.96
CA ARG A 83 3.27 5.31 2.93
C ARG A 83 3.14 5.95 1.57
N LEU A 84 3.91 5.47 0.60
CA LEU A 84 3.70 5.82 -0.79
C LEU A 84 2.66 4.85 -1.35
N VAL A 85 1.55 5.39 -1.82
CA VAL A 85 0.47 4.59 -2.40
C VAL A 85 0.24 4.99 -3.85
N GLN A 86 -0.25 4.04 -4.63
CA GLN A 86 -0.68 4.29 -6.00
C GLN A 86 -2.18 4.06 -6.08
N PHE A 87 -2.90 5.06 -6.60
CA PHE A 87 -4.33 4.95 -6.87
C PHE A 87 -4.55 4.04 -8.07
N THR A 88 -5.31 2.97 -7.90
CA THR A 88 -5.49 1.98 -8.97
C THR A 88 -6.28 2.54 -10.14
N ALA A 89 -7.20 3.47 -9.89
CA ALA A 89 -8.03 4.07 -10.94
C ALA A 89 -7.24 5.04 -11.85
N SER A 90 -6.36 5.87 -11.28
CA SER A 90 -5.64 6.90 -12.03
C SER A 90 -4.19 6.56 -12.31
N GLY A 91 -3.59 5.63 -11.57
CA GLY A 91 -2.16 5.34 -11.61
C GLY A 91 -1.29 6.39 -10.93
N GLN A 92 -1.87 7.45 -10.38
CA GLN A 92 -1.12 8.48 -9.67
C GLN A 92 -0.61 7.96 -8.33
N THR A 93 0.52 8.49 -7.88
CA THR A 93 1.10 8.17 -6.59
C THR A 93 0.96 9.32 -5.62
N ARG A 94 0.84 9.00 -4.35
CA ARG A 94 0.78 9.99 -3.28
C ARG A 94 1.38 9.42 -2.00
N ARG A 95 2.10 10.25 -1.26
CA ARG A 95 2.60 9.89 0.05
C ARG A 95 1.58 10.30 1.11
N LEU A 96 1.09 9.33 1.87
CA LEU A 96 0.11 9.55 2.93
C LEU A 96 0.79 9.37 4.28
N ARG A 97 0.61 10.33 5.18
CA ARG A 97 1.01 10.15 6.58
C ARG A 97 -0.02 9.28 7.28
N ASP A 98 0.41 8.30 8.05
CA ASP A 98 -0.49 7.38 8.74
C ASP A 98 -1.48 8.12 9.63
N CYS A 99 -1.05 9.20 10.30
CA CYS A 99 -1.93 10.00 11.15
C CYS A 99 -3.07 10.71 10.41
N CYS A 100 -3.00 10.82 9.09
CA CYS A 100 -4.06 11.42 8.27
C CYS A 100 -5.05 10.38 7.75
N ILE A 101 -4.83 9.10 8.00
CA ILE A 101 -5.69 8.02 7.54
C ILE A 101 -6.78 7.77 8.57
N LEU A 102 -8.03 7.86 8.14
CA LEU A 102 -9.20 7.72 9.02
C LEU A 102 -9.72 6.29 9.06
N ARG A 103 -9.67 5.62 7.91
CA ARG A 103 -10.23 4.28 7.74
C ARG A 103 -9.44 3.52 6.68
N ALA A 104 -9.26 2.23 6.91
CA ALA A 104 -8.62 1.31 5.97
C ALA A 104 -9.51 0.06 5.85
N ASN A 105 -10.02 -0.20 4.64
CA ASN A 105 -11.02 -1.24 4.40
C ASN A 105 -12.20 -1.10 5.37
N ASP A 106 -12.51 -2.12 6.15
CA ASP A 106 -13.62 -2.12 7.13
C ASP A 106 -13.21 -1.62 8.50
N PHE A 107 -11.97 -1.12 8.66
CA PHE A 107 -11.44 -0.73 9.95
C PHE A 107 -11.37 0.78 10.10
N GLU A 108 -12.02 1.30 11.14
CA GLU A 108 -11.80 2.66 11.62
C GLU A 108 -10.50 2.68 12.41
N LEU A 109 -9.59 3.60 12.08
CA LEU A 109 -8.29 3.68 12.73
C LEU A 109 -8.35 4.52 14.01
N ARG A 110 -7.67 4.05 15.05
CA ARG A 110 -7.56 4.74 16.33
C ARG A 110 -6.10 4.89 16.73
N VAL A 111 -5.80 6.05 17.21
CA VAL A 111 -4.46 6.39 17.72
C VAL A 111 -4.19 5.70 19.04
#